data_8a78f811f7c64db2f759e015a219973e
#
_entry.id   8a78f811f7c64db2f759e015a219973e
#
_cell.length_a   1.000
_cell.length_b   1.000
_cell.length_c   1.000
_cell.angle_alpha   90.00
_cell.angle_beta   90.00
_cell.angle_gamma   90.00
#
_symmetry.space_group_name_H-M   'P 1'
#
loop_
_entity.id
_entity.type
_entity.pdbx_description
1 polymer ?
#
loop_
_entity_poly.entity_id
_entity_poly.type
_entity_poly.pdbx_seq_one_letter_code
_entity_poly.pdbx_strand_id
1 'polypeptide(L)'
;FCAEVIRAGFSVDTINAATVLDYNAIQFAYPTLDEDVLLINIGARSTNLLFKNSDGFFVRNIQLGGNSLTQNIADSLGKPFAKAEEIKHKFFCGELDYSDDDSGAKLLTTCADSFMRRMGQEITRSIVNYRRQKGAGAPKRILLSGRGALLEGLSEQLSASQKLGVDFFDPLQNVTLDAELALDPASLSLEISEIIGAAAQHMVADSAGVNLLPAEVKREMEFGSKKPYLMVAAICLALAPWPVFVGYKQLGSAYEKVVQTTQTQIAPLQTRQSQIRGN
;
A
#
# COMPACT_ATOMS: atom_id res chain seq x y z
N PHE A 1 -11.72 3.25 -9.30
CA PHE A 1 -10.29 3.59 -9.09
C PHE A 1 -9.38 2.59 -9.80
N CYS A 2 -9.33 1.28 -9.39
CA CYS A 2 -8.46 0.28 -10.03
C CYS A 2 -8.62 0.23 -11.56
N ALA A 3 -9.86 0.21 -12.05
CA ALA A 3 -10.15 0.15 -13.48
C ALA A 3 -9.61 1.37 -14.25
N GLU A 4 -9.54 2.54 -13.63
CA GLU A 4 -9.01 3.75 -14.26
C GLU A 4 -7.47 3.77 -14.26
N VAL A 5 -6.85 3.31 -13.18
CA VAL A 5 -5.39 3.16 -13.10
C VAL A 5 -4.90 2.14 -14.15
N ILE A 6 -5.62 1.01 -14.27
CA ILE A 6 -5.33 -0.01 -15.29
C ILE A 6 -5.53 0.53 -16.71
N ARG A 7 -6.58 1.33 -16.97
CA ARG A 7 -6.79 2.00 -18.26
C ARG A 7 -5.67 2.99 -18.60
N ALA A 8 -5.06 3.61 -17.59
CA ALA A 8 -3.91 4.47 -17.76
C ALA A 8 -2.59 3.72 -18.05
N GLY A 9 -2.63 2.37 -18.11
CA GLY A 9 -1.48 1.54 -18.44
C GLY A 9 -0.62 1.11 -17.26
N PHE A 10 -1.10 1.32 -16.01
CA PHE A 10 -0.39 0.89 -14.80
C PHE A 10 -0.95 -0.44 -14.29
N SER A 11 -0.06 -1.29 -13.76
CA SER A 11 -0.47 -2.45 -12.95
C SER A 11 -0.71 -2.00 -11.51
N VAL A 12 -1.73 -2.57 -10.86
CA VAL A 12 -2.03 -2.31 -9.45
C VAL A 12 -1.79 -3.60 -8.67
N ASP A 13 -0.64 -3.73 -8.05
CA ASP A 13 -0.24 -4.96 -7.33
C ASP A 13 -0.88 -5.05 -5.94
N THR A 14 -0.97 -3.94 -5.23
CA THR A 14 -1.55 -3.87 -3.88
C THR A 14 -2.29 -2.56 -3.65
N ILE A 15 -3.31 -2.61 -2.80
CA ILE A 15 -3.97 -1.42 -2.24
C ILE A 15 -3.88 -1.56 -0.72
N ASN A 16 -3.15 -0.66 -0.09
CA ASN A 16 -2.98 -0.62 1.35
C ASN A 16 -3.85 0.47 1.99
N ALA A 17 -4.19 0.30 3.27
CA ALA A 17 -4.78 1.37 4.05
C ALA A 17 -3.67 2.27 4.61
N ALA A 18 -3.80 3.59 4.45
CA ALA A 18 -2.82 4.57 4.92
C ALA A 18 -2.41 4.37 6.39
N THR A 19 -3.38 4.12 7.26
CA THR A 19 -3.14 3.89 8.70
C THR A 19 -2.36 2.62 9.02
N VAL A 20 -2.46 1.57 8.16
CA VAL A 20 -1.64 0.36 8.30
C VAL A 20 -0.21 0.65 7.87
N LEU A 21 -0.03 1.49 6.85
CA LEU A 21 1.29 1.95 6.44
C LEU A 21 1.93 2.84 7.50
N ASP A 22 1.17 3.73 8.14
CA ASP A 22 1.64 4.51 9.29
C ASP A 22 2.12 3.61 10.45
N TYR A 23 1.44 2.49 10.72
CA TYR A 23 1.90 1.51 11.71
C TYR A 23 3.26 0.92 11.32
N ASN A 24 3.43 0.51 10.08
CA ASN A 24 4.70 -0.03 9.58
C ASN A 24 5.81 1.02 9.63
N ALA A 25 5.49 2.29 9.33
CA ALA A 25 6.43 3.40 9.45
C ALA A 25 6.91 3.60 10.90
N ILE A 26 6.00 3.51 11.89
CA ILE A 26 6.39 3.57 13.31
C ILE A 26 7.30 2.41 13.67
N GLN A 27 6.99 1.18 13.26
CA GLN A 27 7.81 0.01 13.55
C GLN A 27 9.21 0.11 12.94
N PHE A 28 9.30 0.70 11.76
CA PHE A 28 10.58 0.93 11.08
C PHE A 28 11.39 2.07 11.72
N ALA A 29 10.76 3.20 11.99
CA ALA A 29 11.43 4.38 12.54
C ALA A 29 11.83 4.18 14.01
N TYR A 30 10.98 3.49 14.80
CA TYR A 30 11.17 3.29 16.24
C TYR A 30 11.08 1.81 16.63
N PRO A 31 12.03 0.95 16.22
CA PRO A 31 11.96 -0.51 16.42
C PRO A 31 11.97 -0.93 17.91
N THR A 32 12.47 -0.07 18.80
CA THR A 32 12.53 -0.31 20.26
C THR A 32 11.41 0.38 21.04
N LEU A 33 10.38 0.90 20.35
CA LEU A 33 9.28 1.62 20.99
C LEU A 33 8.27 0.65 21.59
N ASP A 34 8.41 0.32 22.87
CA ASP A 34 7.54 -0.60 23.63
C ASP A 34 6.37 0.11 24.33
N GLU A 35 6.36 1.44 24.36
CA GLU A 35 5.28 2.19 24.99
C GLU A 35 4.03 2.33 24.10
N ASP A 36 2.87 2.49 24.78
CA ASP A 36 1.60 2.76 24.10
C ASP A 36 1.62 4.18 23.52
N VAL A 37 1.49 4.30 22.20
CA VAL A 37 1.50 5.59 21.50
C VAL A 37 0.24 5.80 20.69
N LEU A 38 -0.13 7.07 20.52
CA LEU A 38 -1.17 7.53 19.62
C LEU A 38 -0.54 8.37 18.51
N LEU A 39 -0.51 7.83 17.29
CA LEU A 39 -0.20 8.64 16.10
C LEU A 39 -1.47 9.31 15.61
N ILE A 40 -1.39 10.62 15.37
CA ILE A 40 -2.44 11.47 14.82
C ILE A 40 -1.96 12.01 13.48
N ASN A 41 -2.48 11.45 12.39
CA ASN A 41 -2.17 11.92 11.04
C ASN A 41 -3.30 12.84 10.56
N ILE A 42 -3.01 14.15 10.46
CA ILE A 42 -3.99 15.19 10.14
C ILE A 42 -3.91 15.53 8.65
N GLY A 43 -4.80 14.90 7.89
CA GLY A 43 -4.93 15.14 6.46
C GLY A 43 -5.86 16.29 6.10
N ALA A 44 -6.10 16.46 4.79
CA ALA A 44 -6.99 17.52 4.28
C ALA A 44 -8.46 17.27 4.64
N ARG A 45 -8.98 16.04 4.46
CA ARG A 45 -10.41 15.70 4.65
C ARG A 45 -10.71 15.08 6.01
N SER A 46 -9.78 14.32 6.54
CA SER A 46 -9.96 13.54 7.76
C SER A 46 -8.67 13.41 8.52
N THR A 47 -8.78 13.04 9.79
CA THR A 47 -7.66 12.72 10.67
C THR A 47 -7.71 11.26 11.01
N ASN A 48 -6.61 10.56 10.82
CA ASN A 48 -6.43 9.18 11.21
C ASN A 48 -5.77 9.11 12.58
N LEU A 49 -6.35 8.30 13.46
CA LEU A 49 -5.83 7.99 14.77
C LEU A 49 -5.37 6.53 14.78
N LEU A 50 -4.10 6.31 15.03
CA LEU A 50 -3.50 4.99 15.17
C LEU A 50 -3.02 4.81 16.61
N PHE A 51 -3.68 3.95 17.36
CA PHE A 51 -3.26 3.52 18.70
C PHE A 51 -2.39 2.28 18.55
N LYS A 52 -1.11 2.38 18.90
CA LYS A 52 -0.16 1.25 18.94
C LYS A 52 0.08 0.86 20.38
N ASN A 53 0.04 -0.44 20.68
CA ASN A 53 0.44 -1.04 21.95
C ASN A 53 1.24 -2.33 21.72
N SER A 54 1.56 -3.08 22.77
CA SER A 54 2.26 -4.37 22.70
C SER A 54 1.48 -5.45 21.94
N ASP A 55 0.16 -5.39 21.91
CA ASP A 55 -0.71 -6.40 21.31
C ASP A 55 -1.02 -6.11 19.83
N GLY A 56 -0.56 -4.97 19.30
CA GLY A 56 -0.77 -4.55 17.93
C GLY A 56 -1.26 -3.12 17.80
N PHE A 57 -2.26 -2.89 16.95
CA PHE A 57 -2.78 -1.55 16.72
C PHE A 57 -4.30 -1.50 16.59
N PHE A 58 -4.84 -0.30 16.84
CA PHE A 58 -6.25 0.03 16.64
C PHE A 58 -6.34 1.36 15.87
N VAL A 59 -7.24 1.42 14.90
CA VAL A 59 -7.39 2.57 14.01
C VAL A 59 -8.77 3.19 14.15
N ARG A 60 -8.83 4.52 14.16
CA ARG A 60 -10.04 5.30 14.07
C ARG A 60 -9.86 6.47 13.12
N ASN A 61 -10.83 6.68 12.24
CA ASN A 61 -10.87 7.86 11.38
C ASN A 61 -11.87 8.89 11.94
N ILE A 62 -11.47 10.15 11.94
CA ILE A 62 -12.28 11.31 12.31
C ILE A 62 -12.50 12.13 11.04
N GLN A 63 -13.76 12.44 10.71
CA GLN A 63 -14.13 13.27 9.56
C GLN A 63 -13.91 14.77 9.89
N LEU A 64 -12.69 15.11 10.27
CA LEU A 64 -12.22 16.45 10.59
C LEU A 64 -10.78 16.57 10.10
N GLY A 65 -10.51 17.49 9.20
CA GLY A 65 -9.19 17.73 8.63
C GLY A 65 -9.04 19.19 8.20
N GLY A 66 -7.94 19.54 7.52
CA GLY A 66 -7.62 20.88 7.09
C GLY A 66 -8.74 21.57 6.30
N ASN A 67 -9.50 20.81 5.50
CA ASN A 67 -10.64 21.33 4.74
C ASN A 67 -11.79 21.82 5.64
N SER A 68 -11.91 21.28 6.85
CA SER A 68 -12.91 21.77 7.81
C SER A 68 -12.58 23.17 8.32
N LEU A 69 -11.28 23.45 8.54
CA LEU A 69 -10.82 24.79 8.86
C LEU A 69 -11.04 25.73 7.69
N THR A 70 -10.71 25.30 6.46
CA THR A 70 -10.93 26.08 5.24
C THR A 70 -12.39 26.44 5.05
N GLN A 71 -13.31 25.48 5.29
CA GLN A 71 -14.74 25.72 5.18
C GLN A 71 -15.21 26.73 6.23
N ASN A 72 -14.76 26.63 7.48
CA ASN A 72 -15.07 27.62 8.52
C ASN A 72 -14.63 29.03 8.14
N ILE A 73 -13.44 29.16 7.55
CA ILE A 73 -12.91 30.43 7.05
C ILE A 73 -13.77 30.95 5.88
N ALA A 74 -14.11 30.06 4.92
CA ALA A 74 -14.94 30.39 3.76
C ALA A 74 -16.30 30.95 4.19
N ASP A 75 -16.96 30.26 5.13
CA ASP A 75 -18.26 30.65 5.66
C ASP A 75 -18.18 31.97 6.43
N SER A 76 -17.13 32.16 7.24
CA SER A 76 -16.94 33.36 8.05
C SER A 76 -16.60 34.61 7.22
N LEU A 77 -15.86 34.43 6.12
CA LEU A 77 -15.48 35.52 5.20
C LEU A 77 -16.48 35.70 4.06
N GLY A 78 -17.46 34.81 3.89
CA GLY A 78 -18.38 34.80 2.74
C GLY A 78 -17.63 34.64 1.40
N LYS A 79 -16.56 33.81 1.37
CA LYS A 79 -15.71 33.62 0.20
C LYS A 79 -15.79 32.17 -0.31
N PRO A 80 -15.54 31.94 -1.62
CA PRO A 80 -15.42 30.59 -2.15
C PRO A 80 -14.31 29.80 -1.44
N PHE A 81 -14.49 28.47 -1.32
CA PHE A 81 -13.54 27.56 -0.66
C PHE A 81 -12.09 27.73 -1.16
N ALA A 82 -11.89 27.78 -2.49
CA ALA A 82 -10.54 27.94 -3.06
C ALA A 82 -9.85 29.23 -2.59
N LYS A 83 -10.61 30.32 -2.44
CA LYS A 83 -10.05 31.59 -1.95
C LYS A 83 -9.77 31.56 -0.46
N ALA A 84 -10.63 30.89 0.30
CA ALA A 84 -10.41 30.68 1.73
C ALA A 84 -9.17 29.78 1.99
N GLU A 85 -8.95 28.77 1.14
CA GLU A 85 -7.75 27.92 1.20
C GLU A 85 -6.48 28.73 0.96
N GLU A 86 -6.47 29.60 -0.06
CA GLU A 86 -5.35 30.50 -0.32
C GLU A 86 -5.07 31.43 0.87
N ILE A 87 -6.13 32.03 1.44
CA ILE A 87 -6.01 32.91 2.62
C ILE A 87 -5.47 32.15 3.82
N LYS A 88 -6.01 30.95 4.08
CA LYS A 88 -5.54 30.06 5.15
C LYS A 88 -4.05 29.79 5.04
N HIS A 89 -3.59 29.36 3.85
CA HIS A 89 -2.16 29.07 3.63
C HIS A 89 -1.31 30.30 3.88
N LYS A 90 -1.63 31.44 3.25
CA LYS A 90 -0.85 32.67 3.42
C LYS A 90 -0.80 33.16 4.86
N PHE A 91 -1.89 33.02 5.60
CA PHE A 91 -1.95 33.45 7.00
C PHE A 91 -1.09 32.55 7.91
N PHE A 92 -1.29 31.24 7.84
CA PHE A 92 -0.58 30.31 8.73
C PHE A 92 0.86 30.00 8.29
N CYS A 93 1.26 30.37 7.05
CA CYS A 93 2.67 30.35 6.62
C CYS A 93 3.39 31.67 6.88
N GLY A 94 2.72 32.65 7.48
CA GLY A 94 3.34 33.98 7.77
C GLY A 94 3.58 34.86 6.53
N GLU A 95 2.91 34.56 5.41
CA GLU A 95 3.02 35.36 4.17
C GLU A 95 2.09 36.58 4.15
N LEU A 96 1.14 36.66 5.07
CA LEU A 96 0.23 37.77 5.22
C LEU A 96 0.65 38.59 6.43
N ASP A 97 1.04 39.84 6.16
CA ASP A 97 1.42 40.79 7.19
C ASP A 97 0.14 41.47 7.74
N TYR A 98 -0.53 40.78 8.66
CA TYR A 98 -1.63 41.40 9.40
C TYR A 98 -1.11 41.97 10.71
N SER A 99 -1.52 43.19 11.04
CA SER A 99 -1.34 43.68 12.39
C SER A 99 -2.23 42.91 13.37
N ASP A 100 -1.80 42.70 14.61
CA ASP A 100 -2.58 41.99 15.65
C ASP A 100 -3.99 42.57 15.88
N ASP A 101 -4.22 43.83 15.45
CA ASP A 101 -5.51 44.51 15.53
C ASP A 101 -6.41 44.31 14.31
N ASP A 102 -5.94 43.65 13.25
CA ASP A 102 -6.74 43.39 12.06
C ASP A 102 -7.90 42.44 12.36
N SER A 103 -9.10 42.87 12.01
CA SER A 103 -10.33 42.08 12.20
C SER A 103 -10.28 40.76 11.42
N GLY A 104 -9.57 40.73 10.28
CA GLY A 104 -9.35 39.52 9.47
C GLY A 104 -8.47 38.50 10.20
N ALA A 105 -7.36 38.98 10.78
CA ALA A 105 -6.47 38.11 11.57
C ALA A 105 -7.18 37.49 12.77
N LYS A 106 -7.91 38.31 13.53
CA LYS A 106 -8.72 37.84 14.70
C LYS A 106 -9.75 36.80 14.29
N LEU A 107 -10.37 36.94 13.12
CA LEU A 107 -11.34 35.99 12.61
C LEU A 107 -10.66 34.64 12.24
N LEU A 108 -9.52 34.69 11.55
CA LEU A 108 -8.77 33.50 11.17
C LEU A 108 -8.28 32.72 12.39
N THR A 109 -7.74 33.43 13.39
CA THR A 109 -7.34 32.85 14.67
C THR A 109 -8.53 32.20 15.40
N THR A 110 -9.69 32.85 15.42
CA THR A 110 -10.92 32.31 16.02
C THR A 110 -11.36 31.04 15.32
N CYS A 111 -11.26 30.98 13.99
CA CYS A 111 -11.56 29.76 13.21
C CYS A 111 -10.59 28.63 13.56
N ALA A 112 -9.28 28.94 13.69
CA ALA A 112 -8.25 27.98 14.08
C ALA A 112 -8.50 27.44 15.51
N ASP A 113 -8.77 28.30 16.47
CA ASP A 113 -9.07 27.91 17.86
C ASP A 113 -10.29 27.00 17.95
N SER A 114 -11.34 27.31 17.18
CA SER A 114 -12.53 26.49 17.10
C SER A 114 -12.24 25.10 16.50
N PHE A 115 -11.45 25.05 15.44
CA PHE A 115 -11.00 23.80 14.83
C PHE A 115 -10.15 22.96 15.79
N MET A 116 -9.16 23.56 16.43
CA MET A 116 -8.26 22.89 17.37
C MET A 116 -9.03 22.35 18.59
N ARG A 117 -9.96 23.13 19.13
CA ARG A 117 -10.83 22.69 20.25
C ARG A 117 -11.68 21.49 19.87
N ARG A 118 -12.30 21.51 18.67
CA ARG A 118 -13.07 20.38 18.15
C ARG A 118 -12.19 19.15 17.92
N MET A 119 -10.99 19.33 17.40
CA MET A 119 -10.01 18.25 17.23
C MET A 119 -9.66 17.61 18.58
N GLY A 120 -9.33 18.40 19.59
CA GLY A 120 -9.04 17.91 20.95
C GLY A 120 -10.20 17.12 21.56
N GLN A 121 -11.45 17.56 21.36
CA GLN A 121 -12.64 16.85 21.83
C GLN A 121 -12.81 15.49 21.15
N GLU A 122 -12.62 15.41 19.83
CA GLU A 122 -12.73 14.16 19.06
C GLU A 122 -11.60 13.18 19.44
N ILE A 123 -10.40 13.68 19.69
CA ILE A 123 -9.27 12.87 20.18
C ILE A 123 -9.59 12.32 21.58
N THR A 124 -10.07 13.14 22.50
CA THR A 124 -10.48 12.70 23.84
C THR A 124 -11.53 11.59 23.77
N ARG A 125 -12.58 11.77 22.97
CA ARG A 125 -13.61 10.74 22.74
C ARG A 125 -13.01 9.45 22.19
N SER A 126 -12.03 9.57 21.30
CA SER A 126 -11.36 8.43 20.67
C SER A 126 -10.52 7.65 21.67
N ILE A 127 -9.78 8.32 22.55
CA ILE A 127 -8.99 7.71 23.63
C ILE A 127 -9.92 6.98 24.60
N VAL A 128 -11.02 7.61 25.01
CA VAL A 128 -12.01 6.97 25.92
C VAL A 128 -12.61 5.72 25.28
N ASN A 129 -12.99 5.79 24.00
CA ASN A 129 -13.56 4.65 23.28
C ASN A 129 -12.55 3.51 23.12
N TYR A 130 -11.29 3.82 22.78
CA TYR A 130 -10.21 2.85 22.69
C TYR A 130 -10.04 2.07 24.00
N ARG A 131 -9.93 2.78 25.11
CA ARG A 131 -9.81 2.17 26.45
C ARG A 131 -10.98 1.25 26.79
N ARG A 132 -12.20 1.66 26.45
CA ARG A 132 -13.42 0.88 26.73
C ARG A 132 -13.52 -0.39 25.88
N GLN A 133 -13.17 -0.30 24.59
CA GLN A 133 -13.31 -1.43 23.67
C GLN A 133 -12.20 -2.46 23.80
N LYS A 134 -10.98 -2.02 24.07
CA LYS A 134 -9.81 -2.88 24.10
C LYS A 134 -9.34 -3.26 25.49
N GLY A 135 -9.90 -2.64 26.54
CA GLY A 135 -9.37 -2.82 27.90
C GLY A 135 -7.93 -2.32 28.07
N ALA A 136 -7.43 -1.59 27.05
CA ALA A 136 -6.05 -1.13 26.99
C ALA A 136 -5.81 0.08 27.90
N GLY A 137 -4.54 0.32 28.21
CA GLY A 137 -4.09 1.54 28.87
C GLY A 137 -4.37 2.80 28.03
N ALA A 138 -4.22 3.97 28.65
CA ALA A 138 -4.17 5.20 27.87
C ALA A 138 -2.82 5.29 27.14
N PRO A 139 -2.76 5.89 25.94
CA PRO A 139 -1.48 6.18 25.31
C PRO A 139 -0.62 7.06 26.22
N LYS A 140 0.69 6.84 26.22
CA LYS A 140 1.65 7.60 27.03
C LYS A 140 2.20 8.81 26.31
N ARG A 141 2.15 8.80 24.98
CA ARG A 141 2.67 9.84 24.09
C ARG A 141 1.77 9.99 22.87
N ILE A 142 1.74 11.21 22.34
CA ILE A 142 1.11 11.54 21.05
C ILE A 142 2.21 11.85 20.04
N LEU A 143 2.12 11.26 18.85
CA LEU A 143 2.92 11.58 17.69
C LEU A 143 2.04 12.27 16.66
N LEU A 144 2.49 13.40 16.12
CA LEU A 144 1.78 14.16 15.10
C LEU A 144 2.38 13.92 13.73
N SER A 145 1.53 13.71 12.72
CA SER A 145 1.90 13.56 11.32
C SER A 145 0.87 14.27 10.43
N GLY A 146 1.22 14.42 9.15
CA GLY A 146 0.39 15.11 8.18
C GLY A 146 0.52 16.65 8.26
N ARG A 147 0.31 17.31 7.13
CA ARG A 147 0.48 18.80 7.03
C ARG A 147 -0.43 19.60 7.96
N GLY A 148 -1.58 19.04 8.34
CA GLY A 148 -2.48 19.69 9.29
C GLY A 148 -1.90 19.79 10.70
N ALA A 149 -0.87 19.01 11.02
CA ALA A 149 -0.15 19.08 12.31
C ALA A 149 0.69 20.34 12.47
N LEU A 150 1.02 21.02 11.36
CA LEU A 150 1.76 22.29 11.36
C LEU A 150 0.93 23.51 11.79
N LEU A 151 -0.36 23.33 12.09
CA LEU A 151 -1.19 24.43 12.58
C LEU A 151 -0.62 24.94 13.91
N GLU A 152 -0.23 26.19 13.93
CA GLU A 152 0.37 26.85 15.09
C GLU A 152 -0.51 26.73 16.35
N GLY A 153 0.08 26.38 17.48
CA GLY A 153 -0.61 26.18 18.75
C GLY A 153 -1.32 24.83 18.90
N LEU A 154 -1.37 23.98 17.86
CA LEU A 154 -2.08 22.69 17.93
C LEU A 154 -1.39 21.71 18.85
N SER A 155 -0.06 21.58 18.78
CA SER A 155 0.71 20.67 19.64
C SER A 155 0.58 21.01 21.11
N GLU A 156 0.69 22.31 21.42
CA GLU A 156 0.54 22.85 22.79
C GLU A 156 -0.86 22.60 23.33
N GLN A 157 -1.88 22.89 22.53
CA GLN A 157 -3.26 22.67 22.93
C GLN A 157 -3.59 21.20 23.14
N LEU A 158 -3.08 20.33 22.28
CA LEU A 158 -3.24 18.87 22.45
C LEU A 158 -2.53 18.40 23.71
N SER A 159 -1.29 18.84 23.95
CA SER A 159 -0.54 18.50 25.14
C SER A 159 -1.27 18.97 26.43
N ALA A 160 -1.80 20.17 26.44
CA ALA A 160 -2.56 20.71 27.57
C ALA A 160 -3.88 19.97 27.80
N SER A 161 -4.62 19.66 26.72
CA SER A 161 -5.94 19.02 26.80
C SER A 161 -5.87 17.53 27.15
N GLN A 162 -4.87 16.80 26.62
CA GLN A 162 -4.71 15.38 26.85
C GLN A 162 -3.77 15.06 28.03
N LYS A 163 -3.00 16.04 28.49
CA LYS A 163 -1.96 15.89 29.54
C LYS A 163 -0.91 14.84 29.18
N LEU A 164 -0.53 14.80 27.90
CA LEU A 164 0.43 13.89 27.31
C LEU A 164 1.52 14.68 26.60
N GLY A 165 2.72 14.09 26.50
CA GLY A 165 3.76 14.60 25.61
C GLY A 165 3.30 14.49 24.15
N VAL A 166 3.53 15.55 23.39
CA VAL A 166 3.19 15.64 21.97
C VAL A 166 4.46 15.95 21.21
N ASP A 167 4.84 15.04 20.32
CA ASP A 167 6.01 15.17 19.46
C ASP A 167 5.61 15.00 17.99
N PHE A 168 6.40 15.51 17.07
CA PHE A 168 6.22 15.21 15.64
C PHE A 168 6.78 13.84 15.32
N PHE A 169 6.06 13.08 14.50
CA PHE A 169 6.49 11.80 14.00
C PHE A 169 7.54 11.98 12.92
N ASP A 170 8.72 11.40 13.11
CA ASP A 170 9.78 11.37 12.11
C ASP A 170 9.93 9.97 11.51
N PRO A 171 9.33 9.67 10.36
CA PRO A 171 9.46 8.40 9.67
C PRO A 171 10.85 8.23 9.02
N LEU A 172 11.64 9.30 8.90
CA LEU A 172 12.97 9.31 8.27
C LEU A 172 14.10 8.99 9.25
N GLN A 173 13.82 8.74 10.52
CA GLN A 173 14.84 8.55 11.54
C GLN A 173 15.92 7.49 11.17
N ASN A 174 15.51 6.45 10.43
CA ASN A 174 16.41 5.38 9.96
C ASN A 174 16.63 5.42 8.44
N VAL A 175 16.39 6.57 7.79
CA VAL A 175 16.53 6.75 6.34
C VAL A 175 17.63 7.75 6.07
N THR A 176 18.56 7.41 5.19
CA THR A 176 19.56 8.36 4.67
C THR A 176 19.04 8.95 3.36
N LEU A 177 18.79 10.25 3.35
CA LEU A 177 18.41 10.96 2.13
C LEU A 177 19.67 11.32 1.33
N ASP A 178 19.59 11.17 0.01
CA ASP A 178 20.64 11.63 -0.87
C ASP A 178 20.67 13.17 -0.89
N ALA A 179 21.87 13.74 -0.72
CA ALA A 179 22.07 15.19 -0.73
C ALA A 179 21.69 15.84 -2.07
N GLU A 180 21.69 15.09 -3.17
CA GLU A 180 21.30 15.59 -4.48
C GLU A 180 19.80 15.88 -4.60
N LEU A 181 18.95 15.31 -3.72
CA LEU A 181 17.51 15.50 -3.76
C LEU A 181 17.07 16.93 -3.36
N ALA A 182 17.94 17.73 -2.72
CA ALA A 182 17.66 19.09 -2.27
C ALA A 182 16.30 19.26 -1.56
N LEU A 183 15.85 18.23 -0.83
CA LEU A 183 14.60 18.21 -0.08
C LEU A 183 14.85 18.62 1.37
N ASP A 184 13.90 19.37 1.94
CA ASP A 184 13.90 19.65 3.37
C ASP A 184 13.38 18.42 4.16
N PRO A 185 14.21 17.74 4.97
CA PRO A 185 13.79 16.54 5.70
C PRO A 185 12.64 16.80 6.67
N ALA A 186 12.58 17.97 7.29
CA ALA A 186 11.56 18.31 8.27
C ALA A 186 10.16 18.43 7.63
N SER A 187 10.07 19.08 6.48
CA SER A 187 8.83 19.17 5.71
C SER A 187 8.43 17.80 5.13
N LEU A 188 9.41 17.06 4.61
CA LEU A 188 9.20 15.77 3.98
C LEU A 188 8.66 14.73 4.99
N SER A 189 9.17 14.70 6.22
CA SER A 189 8.78 13.74 7.25
C SER A 189 7.29 13.73 7.54
N LEU A 190 6.63 14.88 7.42
CA LEU A 190 5.17 15.01 7.65
C LEU A 190 4.31 14.47 6.50
N GLU A 191 4.89 14.28 5.31
CA GLU A 191 4.15 13.94 4.09
C GLU A 191 4.34 12.50 3.63
N ILE A 192 5.44 11.84 4.02
CA ILE A 192 5.83 10.56 3.44
C ILE A 192 5.72 9.36 4.38
N SER A 193 5.08 9.49 5.53
CA SER A 193 4.95 8.41 6.49
C SER A 193 4.38 7.13 5.86
N GLU A 194 3.33 7.24 5.06
CA GLU A 194 2.72 6.11 4.38
C GLU A 194 3.64 5.49 3.31
N ILE A 195 4.47 6.30 2.64
CA ILE A 195 5.42 5.81 1.64
C ILE A 195 6.53 5.01 2.32
N ILE A 196 7.07 5.53 3.43
CA ILE A 196 8.05 4.80 4.24
C ILE A 196 7.44 3.51 4.79
N GLY A 197 6.20 3.56 5.27
CA GLY A 197 5.49 2.37 5.74
C GLY A 197 5.24 1.33 4.66
N ALA A 198 5.00 1.75 3.42
CA ALA A 198 4.89 0.85 2.28
C ALA A 198 6.22 0.17 1.94
N ALA A 199 7.33 0.90 1.99
CA ALA A 199 8.67 0.34 1.82
C ALA A 199 9.03 -0.59 3.00
N ALA A 200 8.75 -0.18 4.23
CA ALA A 200 8.99 -0.94 5.44
C ALA A 200 8.23 -2.28 5.47
N GLN A 201 7.08 -2.38 4.81
CA GLN A 201 6.32 -3.62 4.70
C GLN A 201 7.14 -4.79 4.14
N HIS A 202 8.15 -4.50 3.32
CA HIS A 202 9.03 -5.50 2.73
C HIS A 202 10.33 -5.72 3.53
N MET A 203 10.61 -4.89 4.54
CA MET A 203 11.87 -4.88 5.28
C MET A 203 11.71 -5.32 6.73
N VAL A 204 10.54 -5.10 7.34
CA VAL A 204 10.27 -5.39 8.75
C VAL A 204 9.50 -6.70 8.87
N ALA A 205 10.01 -7.63 9.70
CA ALA A 205 9.44 -8.97 9.84
C ALA A 205 7.99 -8.96 10.39
N ASP A 206 7.68 -8.04 11.30
CA ASP A 206 6.36 -7.91 11.95
C ASP A 206 5.49 -6.83 11.29
N SER A 207 5.75 -6.53 10.01
CA SER A 207 4.96 -5.55 9.27
C SER A 207 3.51 -6.02 9.09
N ALA A 208 2.56 -5.12 9.29
CA ALA A 208 1.17 -5.37 8.99
C ALA A 208 0.92 -5.24 7.48
N GLY A 209 0.31 -6.25 6.89
CA GLY A 209 -0.07 -6.26 5.48
C GLY A 209 -1.57 -6.41 5.31
N VAL A 210 -2.21 -5.44 4.65
CA VAL A 210 -3.61 -5.52 4.24
C VAL A 210 -3.67 -5.21 2.75
N ASN A 211 -4.12 -6.17 1.96
CA ASN A 211 -4.36 -5.90 0.55
C ASN A 211 -5.86 -5.77 0.30
N LEU A 212 -6.31 -4.54 0.06
CA LEU A 212 -7.69 -4.16 -0.22
C LEU A 212 -8.06 -4.31 -1.71
N LEU A 213 -7.22 -4.98 -2.50
CA LEU A 213 -7.48 -5.20 -3.91
C LEU A 213 -8.76 -6.02 -4.09
N PRO A 214 -9.69 -5.61 -4.98
CA PRO A 214 -10.88 -6.38 -5.28
C PRO A 214 -10.55 -7.81 -5.72
N ALA A 215 -11.33 -8.78 -5.24
CA ALA A 215 -11.08 -10.20 -5.51
C ALA A 215 -11.04 -10.54 -7.02
N GLU A 216 -11.79 -9.81 -7.82
CA GLU A 216 -11.81 -9.96 -9.28
C GLU A 216 -10.46 -9.58 -9.89
N VAL A 217 -9.92 -8.41 -9.53
CA VAL A 217 -8.61 -7.93 -10.01
C VAL A 217 -7.50 -8.87 -9.57
N LYS A 218 -7.55 -9.34 -8.32
CA LYS A 218 -6.59 -10.31 -7.78
C LYS A 218 -6.61 -11.62 -8.57
N ARG A 219 -7.80 -12.14 -8.92
CA ARG A 219 -7.94 -13.35 -9.75
C ARG A 219 -7.39 -13.16 -11.17
N GLU A 220 -7.64 -12.01 -11.78
CA GLU A 220 -7.10 -11.69 -13.10
C GLU A 220 -5.56 -11.66 -13.09
N MET A 221 -4.97 -11.05 -12.07
CA MET A 221 -3.52 -11.02 -11.88
C MET A 221 -2.93 -12.42 -11.68
N GLU A 222 -3.54 -13.23 -10.79
CA GLU A 222 -3.11 -14.60 -10.56
C GLU A 222 -3.24 -15.47 -11.82
N PHE A 223 -4.27 -15.26 -12.61
CA PHE A 223 -4.42 -15.95 -13.88
C PHE A 223 -3.38 -15.46 -14.90
N GLY A 224 -3.14 -14.15 -14.95
CA GLY A 224 -2.12 -13.55 -15.82
C GLY A 224 -0.72 -14.11 -15.54
N SER A 225 -0.34 -14.25 -14.27
CA SER A 225 0.95 -14.82 -13.87
C SER A 225 1.09 -16.32 -14.19
N LYS A 226 -0.03 -17.07 -14.21
CA LYS A 226 -0.05 -18.51 -14.54
C LYS A 226 -0.15 -18.77 -16.04
N LYS A 227 -0.58 -17.79 -16.84
CA LYS A 227 -0.77 -17.92 -18.29
C LYS A 227 0.44 -18.48 -19.03
N PRO A 228 1.70 -18.01 -18.82
CA PRO A 228 2.86 -18.58 -19.51
C PRO A 228 3.08 -20.06 -19.20
N TYR A 229 2.86 -20.48 -17.95
CA TYR A 229 2.99 -21.89 -17.54
C TYR A 229 1.92 -22.76 -18.18
N LEU A 230 0.68 -22.25 -18.29
CA LEU A 230 -0.41 -22.95 -18.98
C LEU A 230 -0.11 -23.08 -20.48
N MET A 231 0.48 -22.08 -21.12
CA MET A 231 0.90 -22.14 -22.51
C MET A 231 1.99 -23.21 -22.72
N VAL A 232 3.00 -23.25 -21.85
CA VAL A 232 4.06 -24.28 -21.92
C VAL A 232 3.47 -25.66 -21.72
N ALA A 233 2.59 -25.84 -20.73
CA ALA A 233 1.91 -27.14 -20.50
C ALA A 233 1.08 -27.58 -21.71
N ALA A 234 0.35 -26.68 -22.36
CA ALA A 234 -0.42 -26.97 -23.56
C ALA A 234 0.48 -27.39 -24.73
N ILE A 235 1.61 -26.71 -24.93
CA ILE A 235 2.60 -27.08 -25.96
C ILE A 235 3.20 -28.46 -25.67
N CYS A 236 3.58 -28.74 -24.44
CA CYS A 236 4.11 -30.05 -24.04
C CYS A 236 3.08 -31.17 -24.28
N LEU A 237 1.80 -30.92 -23.94
CA LEU A 237 0.71 -31.88 -24.18
C LEU A 237 0.49 -32.12 -25.70
N ALA A 238 0.57 -31.08 -26.52
CA ALA A 238 0.45 -31.21 -27.98
C ALA A 238 1.63 -31.99 -28.61
N LEU A 239 2.82 -31.83 -28.04
CA LEU A 239 4.02 -32.50 -28.51
C LEU A 239 4.19 -33.91 -27.94
N ALA A 240 3.52 -34.29 -26.84
CA ALA A 240 3.64 -35.57 -26.16
C ALA A 240 3.38 -36.78 -27.09
N PRO A 241 2.42 -36.82 -28.03
CA PRO A 241 2.22 -37.94 -28.95
C PRO A 241 3.30 -38.07 -30.03
N TRP A 242 4.11 -37.02 -30.27
CA TRP A 242 5.10 -37.00 -31.35
C TRP A 242 6.19 -38.08 -31.23
N PRO A 243 6.83 -38.29 -30.07
CA PRO A 243 7.83 -39.33 -29.89
C PRO A 243 7.25 -40.73 -30.13
N VAL A 244 6.00 -40.96 -29.68
CA VAL A 244 5.29 -42.23 -29.87
C VAL A 244 5.05 -42.47 -31.37
N PHE A 245 4.58 -41.46 -32.09
CA PHE A 245 4.37 -41.53 -33.54
C PHE A 245 5.67 -41.83 -34.32
N VAL A 246 6.76 -41.13 -33.94
CA VAL A 246 8.09 -41.37 -34.58
C VAL A 246 8.57 -42.82 -34.26
N GLY A 247 8.41 -43.26 -33.01
CA GLY A 247 8.73 -44.64 -32.59
C GLY A 247 7.96 -45.68 -33.41
N TYR A 248 6.65 -45.51 -33.56
CA TYR A 248 5.84 -46.39 -34.42
C TYR A 248 6.29 -46.42 -35.86
N LYS A 249 6.63 -45.30 -36.49
CA LYS A 249 7.16 -45.24 -37.84
C LYS A 249 8.51 -45.94 -37.99
N GLN A 250 9.41 -45.78 -37.02
CA GLN A 250 10.71 -46.45 -37.04
C GLN A 250 10.55 -47.95 -36.85
N LEU A 251 9.64 -48.38 -35.96
CA LEU A 251 9.35 -49.79 -35.74
C LEU A 251 8.75 -50.42 -37.00
N GLY A 252 7.79 -49.75 -37.65
CA GLY A 252 7.21 -50.20 -38.94
C GLY A 252 8.26 -50.39 -40.02
N SER A 253 9.16 -49.43 -40.23
CA SER A 253 10.24 -49.51 -41.20
C SER A 253 11.28 -50.62 -40.89
N ALA A 254 11.51 -50.89 -39.59
CA ALA A 254 12.37 -51.99 -39.18
C ALA A 254 11.70 -53.36 -39.46
N TYR A 255 10.40 -53.50 -39.21
CA TYR A 255 9.63 -54.71 -39.54
C TYR A 255 9.61 -54.98 -41.05
N GLU A 256 9.37 -53.97 -41.86
CA GLU A 256 9.42 -54.11 -43.33
C GLU A 256 10.78 -54.62 -43.83
N LYS A 257 11.89 -54.12 -43.29
CA LYS A 257 13.24 -54.58 -43.60
C LYS A 257 13.44 -56.05 -43.21
N VAL A 258 12.98 -56.45 -42.04
CA VAL A 258 13.09 -57.87 -41.60
C VAL A 258 12.26 -58.76 -42.49
N VAL A 259 11.02 -58.39 -42.83
CA VAL A 259 10.15 -59.15 -43.73
C VAL A 259 10.80 -59.31 -45.12
N GLN A 260 11.32 -58.22 -45.71
CA GLN A 260 12.03 -58.28 -47.03
C GLN A 260 13.26 -59.17 -46.94
N THR A 261 14.09 -59.07 -45.90
CA THR A 261 15.26 -59.90 -45.74
C THR A 261 14.88 -61.40 -45.60
N THR A 262 13.84 -61.70 -44.88
CA THR A 262 13.33 -63.07 -44.71
C THR A 262 12.74 -63.61 -45.99
N GLN A 263 11.99 -62.81 -46.76
CA GLN A 263 11.46 -63.21 -48.06
C GLN A 263 12.59 -63.50 -49.09
N THR A 264 13.64 -62.66 -49.12
CA THR A 264 14.80 -62.90 -49.98
C THR A 264 15.59 -64.16 -49.62
N GLN A 265 15.60 -64.55 -48.34
CA GLN A 265 16.22 -65.81 -47.91
C GLN A 265 15.34 -67.05 -48.18
N ILE A 266 14.02 -66.90 -48.12
CA ILE A 266 13.09 -68.07 -48.37
C ILE A 266 12.91 -68.31 -49.84
N ALA A 267 12.92 -67.30 -50.73
CA ALA A 267 12.72 -67.48 -52.18
C ALA A 267 13.64 -68.49 -52.81
N PRO A 268 14.96 -68.51 -52.59
CA PRO A 268 15.83 -69.58 -53.17
C PRO A 268 15.58 -70.95 -52.62
N LEU A 269 15.11 -71.08 -51.38
CA LEU A 269 14.76 -72.33 -50.76
C LEU A 269 13.47 -72.93 -51.33
N GLN A 270 12.50 -72.10 -51.64
CA GLN A 270 11.26 -72.51 -52.30
C GLN A 270 11.54 -72.95 -53.74
N THR A 271 12.43 -72.27 -54.44
CA THR A 271 12.85 -72.70 -55.79
C THR A 271 13.59 -74.03 -55.79
N ARG A 272 14.45 -74.24 -54.80
CA ARG A 272 15.10 -75.56 -54.64
C ARG A 272 14.09 -76.68 -54.28
N GLN A 273 13.10 -76.41 -53.44
CA GLN A 273 12.09 -77.39 -53.06
C GLN A 273 11.19 -77.75 -54.26
N SER A 274 10.83 -76.80 -55.10
CA SER A 274 10.07 -77.10 -56.32
C SER A 274 10.86 -77.84 -57.33
N GLN A 275 12.19 -77.68 -57.46
CA GLN A 275 13.07 -78.50 -58.29
C GLN A 275 13.21 -79.95 -57.78
N ILE A 276 13.20 -80.15 -56.47
CA ILE A 276 13.27 -81.52 -55.89
C ILE A 276 11.94 -82.25 -56.02
N ARG A 277 10.80 -81.54 -56.09
CA ARG A 277 9.47 -82.21 -56.25
C ARG A 277 9.09 -82.50 -57.71
N GLY A 278 9.83 -81.89 -58.67
CA GLY A 278 9.56 -82.06 -60.10
C GLY A 278 10.42 -83.07 -60.82
N ASN A 279 11.35 -83.77 -60.10
CA ASN A 279 12.06 -84.97 -60.52
C ASN A 279 11.50 -86.16 -59.75
#